data_1e1690bd62b7e0be04f35211c5a326e8
#
_entry.id   1e1690bd62b7e0be04f35211c5a326e8
#
_cell.length_a   1.000
_cell.length_b   1.000
_cell.length_c   1.000
_cell.angle_alpha   90.00
_cell.angle_beta   90.00
_cell.angle_gamma   90.00
#
_symmetry.space_group_name_H-M   'P 1'
#
loop_
_entity.id
_entity.type
_entity.pdbx_description
1 polymer ?
#
loop_
_entity_poly.entity_id
_entity_poly.type
_entity_poly.pdbx_seq_one_letter_code
_entity_poly.pdbx_strand_id
1 'polypeptide(L)'
;MELVQSFIRDYGIAVYAILFVYCSLKSGSLPLFAGFAAQTGSLDLATVSAATFMGGYLGDEARFWISRRFGNGVFEKYPRINRLVETGKHLLERYGSAYIFLYRYPKGMRTIGALPLGLTNIRWRSFTFLNASSAAVWAILLVGVGYLFGSTIEQAVASNWGFYSVLALVLFVGMTLLAWRYAMRIQT
;
A
#
# COMPACT_ATOMS: atom_id res chain seq x y z
N MET A 1 -20.84 -16.19 13.21
CA MET A 1 -19.63 -16.73 12.56
C MET A 1 -19.99 -17.44 11.25
N GLU A 2 -21.01 -18.28 11.21
CA GLU A 2 -21.44 -19.01 9.99
C GLU A 2 -21.86 -18.09 8.82
N LEU A 3 -22.53 -16.98 9.10
CA LEU A 3 -22.97 -16.00 8.09
C LEU A 3 -21.77 -15.32 7.38
N VAL A 4 -20.71 -15.03 8.11
CA VAL A 4 -19.48 -14.46 7.55
C VAL A 4 -18.73 -15.51 6.71
N GLN A 5 -18.69 -16.76 7.18
CA GLN A 5 -18.05 -17.84 6.44
C GLN A 5 -18.82 -18.23 5.17
N SER A 6 -20.16 -18.21 5.18
CA SER A 6 -20.95 -18.42 3.98
C SER A 6 -20.75 -17.27 2.97
N PHE A 7 -20.74 -16.04 3.45
CA PHE A 7 -20.49 -14.86 2.61
C PHE A 7 -19.11 -14.89 1.95
N ILE A 8 -18.08 -15.31 2.68
CA ILE A 8 -16.72 -15.46 2.14
C ILE A 8 -16.64 -16.62 1.15
N ARG A 9 -17.37 -17.71 1.37
CA ARG A 9 -17.44 -18.84 0.44
C ARG A 9 -18.13 -18.45 -0.87
N ASP A 10 -19.20 -17.68 -0.79
CA ASP A 10 -20.02 -17.28 -1.94
C ASP A 10 -19.39 -16.09 -2.71
N TYR A 11 -18.68 -15.20 -2.01
CA TYR A 11 -18.10 -13.98 -2.55
C TYR A 11 -16.56 -13.91 -2.46
N GLY A 12 -15.89 -15.00 -2.11
CA GLY A 12 -14.44 -15.01 -1.89
C GLY A 12 -13.65 -14.46 -3.08
N ILE A 13 -14.03 -14.81 -4.30
CA ILE A 13 -13.40 -14.28 -5.52
C ILE A 13 -13.58 -12.76 -5.61
N ALA A 14 -14.76 -12.24 -5.26
CA ALA A 14 -15.02 -10.80 -5.27
C ALA A 14 -14.17 -10.04 -4.24
N VAL A 15 -13.96 -10.60 -3.05
CA VAL A 15 -13.09 -10.00 -2.02
C VAL A 15 -11.65 -9.88 -2.51
N TYR A 16 -11.11 -10.93 -3.12
CA TYR A 16 -9.75 -10.88 -3.69
C TYR A 16 -9.65 -9.93 -4.88
N ALA A 17 -10.69 -9.86 -5.73
CA ALA A 17 -10.75 -8.90 -6.83
C ALA A 17 -10.79 -7.45 -6.33
N ILE A 18 -11.60 -7.17 -5.30
CA ILE A 18 -11.65 -5.84 -4.66
C ILE A 18 -10.29 -5.49 -4.05
N LEU A 19 -9.64 -6.43 -3.36
CA LEU A 19 -8.31 -6.24 -2.80
C LEU A 19 -7.28 -5.91 -3.89
N PHE A 20 -7.29 -6.66 -4.99
CA PHE A 20 -6.43 -6.42 -6.16
C PHE A 20 -6.66 -5.01 -6.74
N VAL A 21 -7.90 -4.65 -7.04
CA VAL A 21 -8.26 -3.33 -7.59
C VAL A 21 -7.86 -2.21 -6.61
N TYR A 22 -8.16 -2.38 -5.33
CA TYR A 22 -7.76 -1.42 -4.31
C TYR A 22 -6.24 -1.23 -4.27
N CYS A 23 -5.48 -2.33 -4.25
CA CYS A 23 -4.01 -2.30 -4.26
C CYS A 23 -3.44 -1.74 -5.57
N SER A 24 -4.15 -1.83 -6.68
CA SER A 24 -3.76 -1.19 -7.94
C SER A 24 -3.92 0.32 -7.91
N LEU A 25 -4.95 0.82 -7.22
CA LEU A 25 -5.29 2.25 -7.22
C LEU A 25 -4.69 3.01 -6.04
N LYS A 26 -4.63 2.41 -4.87
CA LYS A 26 -4.24 3.07 -3.61
C LYS A 26 -3.22 2.27 -2.83
N SER A 27 -2.45 2.98 -2.00
CA SER A 27 -1.66 2.42 -0.92
C SER A 27 -2.42 2.67 0.39
N GLY A 28 -2.84 1.63 1.06
CA GLY A 28 -3.61 1.78 2.28
C GLY A 28 -3.56 0.55 3.17
N SER A 29 -4.38 0.55 4.22
CA SER A 29 -4.40 -0.48 5.25
C SER A 29 -5.20 -1.74 4.88
N LEU A 30 -5.89 -1.77 3.73
CA LEU A 30 -6.72 -2.93 3.37
C LEU A 30 -5.94 -4.25 3.34
N PRO A 31 -4.69 -4.33 2.80
CA PRO A 31 -3.90 -5.56 2.87
C PRO A 31 -3.57 -6.03 4.29
N LEU A 32 -3.45 -5.09 5.24
CA LEU A 32 -3.24 -5.43 6.65
C LEU A 32 -4.49 -6.11 7.23
N PHE A 33 -5.68 -5.58 6.97
CA PHE A 33 -6.94 -6.22 7.37
C PHE A 33 -7.18 -7.55 6.65
N ALA A 34 -6.77 -7.66 5.38
CA ALA A 34 -6.85 -8.93 4.64
C ALA A 34 -5.89 -9.98 5.24
N GLY A 35 -4.70 -9.58 5.69
CA GLY A 35 -3.77 -10.44 6.43
C GLY A 35 -4.35 -10.92 7.75
N PHE A 36 -5.00 -10.03 8.51
CA PHE A 36 -5.75 -10.40 9.72
C PHE A 36 -6.87 -11.39 9.41
N ALA A 37 -7.67 -11.15 8.36
CA ALA A 37 -8.73 -12.08 7.95
C ALA A 37 -8.19 -13.44 7.49
N ALA A 38 -6.98 -13.47 6.92
CA ALA A 38 -6.31 -14.73 6.56
C ALA A 38 -5.84 -15.50 7.80
N GLN A 39 -5.41 -14.81 8.86
CA GLN A 39 -5.04 -15.45 10.12
C GLN A 39 -6.24 -16.12 10.81
N THR A 40 -7.41 -15.49 10.77
CA THR A 40 -8.65 -16.07 11.33
C THR A 40 -9.25 -17.19 10.47
N GLY A 41 -8.59 -17.58 9.36
CA GLY A 41 -9.07 -18.61 8.44
C GLY A 41 -10.23 -18.15 7.54
N SER A 42 -10.58 -16.85 7.58
CA SER A 42 -11.65 -16.29 6.73
C SER A 42 -11.20 -16.10 5.28
N LEU A 43 -9.92 -15.86 5.03
CA LEU A 43 -9.33 -15.72 3.70
C LEU A 43 -8.10 -16.64 3.56
N ASP A 44 -7.78 -17.01 2.32
CA ASP A 44 -6.55 -17.74 2.03
C ASP A 44 -5.34 -16.79 1.96
N LEU A 45 -4.31 -17.07 2.77
CA LEU A 45 -3.13 -16.22 2.89
C LEU A 45 -2.35 -16.08 1.57
N ALA A 46 -2.25 -17.17 0.80
CA ALA A 46 -1.51 -17.14 -0.46
C ALA A 46 -2.23 -16.27 -1.48
N THR A 47 -3.56 -16.40 -1.57
CA THR A 47 -4.39 -15.61 -2.48
C THR A 47 -4.42 -14.13 -2.09
N VAL A 48 -4.51 -13.80 -0.77
CA VAL A 48 -4.40 -12.42 -0.26
C VAL A 48 -3.05 -11.81 -0.63
N SER A 49 -1.97 -12.57 -0.41
CA SER A 49 -0.60 -12.10 -0.72
C SER A 49 -0.40 -11.89 -2.22
N ALA A 50 -0.89 -12.82 -3.04
CA ALA A 50 -0.83 -12.72 -4.50
C ALA A 50 -1.67 -11.53 -5.03
N ALA A 51 -2.91 -11.35 -4.55
CA ALA A 51 -3.77 -10.23 -4.94
C ALA A 51 -3.17 -8.88 -4.55
N THR A 52 -2.59 -8.79 -3.34
CA THR A 52 -1.91 -7.58 -2.85
C THR A 52 -0.67 -7.26 -3.69
N PHE A 53 0.19 -8.24 -3.91
CA PHE A 53 1.41 -8.09 -4.70
C PHE A 53 1.09 -7.70 -6.15
N MET A 54 0.25 -8.49 -6.82
CA MET A 54 -0.08 -8.28 -8.23
C MET A 54 -0.83 -6.96 -8.44
N GLY A 55 -1.77 -6.62 -7.56
CA GLY A 55 -2.44 -5.32 -7.60
C GLY A 55 -1.46 -4.18 -7.47
N GLY A 56 -0.55 -4.26 -6.50
CA GLY A 56 0.50 -3.27 -6.31
C GLY A 56 1.46 -3.14 -7.48
N TYR A 57 1.94 -4.25 -7.99
CA TYR A 57 2.88 -4.33 -9.10
C TYR A 57 2.26 -3.85 -10.42
N LEU A 58 1.15 -4.46 -10.83
CA LEU A 58 0.51 -4.16 -12.12
C LEU A 58 -0.09 -2.75 -12.17
N GLY A 59 -0.59 -2.24 -11.04
CA GLY A 59 -1.08 -0.87 -10.96
C GLY A 59 -0.01 0.17 -11.27
N ASP A 60 1.22 -0.05 -10.81
CA ASP A 60 2.33 0.86 -11.07
C ASP A 60 2.94 0.64 -12.47
N GLU A 61 2.97 -0.61 -12.97
CA GLU A 61 3.32 -0.89 -14.38
C GLU A 61 2.37 -0.17 -15.34
N ALA A 62 1.07 -0.24 -15.10
CA ALA A 62 0.08 0.44 -15.91
C ALA A 62 0.30 1.97 -15.91
N ARG A 63 0.56 2.59 -14.74
CA ARG A 63 0.87 4.03 -14.65
C ARG A 63 2.12 4.39 -15.41
N PHE A 64 3.18 3.60 -15.28
CA PHE A 64 4.44 3.80 -16.01
C PHE A 64 4.22 3.77 -17.52
N TRP A 65 3.49 2.77 -18.03
CA TRP A 65 3.20 2.62 -19.45
C TRP A 65 2.28 3.72 -19.99
N ILE A 66 1.23 4.07 -19.25
CA ILE A 66 0.32 5.18 -19.61
C ILE A 66 1.10 6.49 -19.70
N SER A 67 1.95 6.76 -18.72
CA SER A 67 2.78 7.95 -18.70
C SER A 67 3.78 7.97 -19.85
N ARG A 68 4.44 6.85 -20.12
CA ARG A 68 5.40 6.72 -21.23
C ARG A 68 4.74 6.89 -22.60
N ARG A 69 3.53 6.41 -22.77
CA ARG A 69 2.81 6.45 -24.06
C ARG A 69 2.14 7.79 -24.32
N PHE A 70 1.55 8.38 -23.29
CA PHE A 70 0.64 9.53 -23.42
C PHE A 70 1.07 10.77 -22.63
N GLY A 71 2.12 10.69 -21.82
CA GLY A 71 2.46 11.72 -20.83
C GLY A 71 2.91 13.05 -21.44
N ASN A 72 3.63 13.03 -22.55
CA ASN A 72 4.10 14.24 -23.24
C ASN A 72 2.92 14.92 -23.93
N GLY A 73 2.28 15.86 -23.29
CA GLY A 73 1.16 16.65 -23.82
C GLY A 73 -0.13 16.50 -23.02
N VAL A 74 -0.38 15.38 -22.35
CA VAL A 74 -1.55 15.24 -21.48
C VAL A 74 -1.32 15.93 -20.14
N PHE A 75 -0.15 15.74 -19.52
CA PHE A 75 0.13 16.30 -18.20
C PHE A 75 0.33 17.82 -18.23
N GLU A 76 0.78 18.39 -19.33
CA GLU A 76 0.89 19.85 -19.52
C GLU A 76 -0.46 20.56 -19.44
N LYS A 77 -1.55 19.87 -19.85
CA LYS A 77 -2.92 20.42 -19.76
C LYS A 77 -3.47 20.49 -18.34
N TYR A 78 -2.85 19.78 -17.41
CA TYR A 78 -3.32 19.68 -16.02
C TYR A 78 -2.24 20.18 -15.03
N PRO A 79 -2.26 21.47 -14.62
CA PRO A 79 -1.19 22.09 -13.82
C PRO A 79 -0.88 21.35 -12.50
N ARG A 80 -1.91 20.75 -11.88
CA ARG A 80 -1.74 19.97 -10.64
C ARG A 80 -0.94 18.70 -10.88
N ILE A 81 -1.23 17.98 -11.97
CA ILE A 81 -0.54 16.74 -12.33
C ILE A 81 0.89 17.07 -12.76
N ASN A 82 1.08 18.11 -13.56
CA ASN A 82 2.40 18.55 -14.02
C ASN A 82 3.32 18.90 -12.85
N ARG A 83 2.83 19.63 -11.85
CA ARG A 83 3.61 19.95 -10.64
C ARG A 83 4.05 18.70 -9.89
N LEU A 84 3.18 17.70 -9.78
CA LEU A 84 3.50 16.44 -9.11
C LEU A 84 4.50 15.60 -9.91
N VAL A 85 4.39 15.62 -11.23
CA VAL A 85 5.34 14.98 -12.14
C VAL A 85 6.72 15.62 -12.01
N GLU A 86 6.81 16.96 -12.01
CA GLU A 86 8.08 17.69 -11.85
C GLU A 86 8.71 17.40 -10.47
N THR A 87 7.91 17.39 -9.40
CA THR A 87 8.38 16.98 -8.06
C THR A 87 8.96 15.56 -8.09
N GLY A 88 8.27 14.63 -8.75
CA GLY A 88 8.73 13.24 -8.86
C GLY A 88 10.01 13.11 -9.70
N LYS A 89 10.16 13.87 -10.79
CA LYS A 89 11.42 13.93 -11.57
C LYS A 89 12.59 14.41 -10.71
N HIS A 90 12.39 15.50 -9.97
CA HIS A 90 13.41 16.04 -9.08
C HIS A 90 13.83 15.06 -7.98
N LEU A 91 12.86 14.35 -7.40
CA LEU A 91 13.16 13.29 -6.42
C LEU A 91 13.91 12.12 -7.05
N LEU A 92 13.59 11.76 -8.29
CA LEU A 92 14.30 10.73 -9.03
C LEU A 92 15.73 11.14 -9.33
N GLU A 93 15.98 12.39 -9.77
CA GLU A 93 17.32 12.93 -9.99
C GLU A 93 18.14 12.91 -8.70
N ARG A 94 17.53 13.27 -7.58
CA ARG A 94 18.21 13.33 -6.28
C ARG A 94 18.48 11.95 -5.68
N TYR A 95 17.55 11.01 -5.78
CA TYR A 95 17.61 9.71 -5.10
C TYR A 95 17.80 8.53 -6.05
N GLY A 96 17.77 8.73 -7.36
CA GLY A 96 18.00 7.69 -8.37
C GLY A 96 17.08 6.48 -8.19
N SER A 97 17.66 5.30 -8.27
CA SER A 97 16.92 4.03 -8.15
C SER A 97 16.22 3.84 -6.80
N ALA A 98 16.72 4.47 -5.74
CA ALA A 98 16.10 4.41 -4.41
C ALA A 98 14.69 5.05 -4.43
N TYR A 99 14.48 6.10 -5.24
CA TYR A 99 13.15 6.68 -5.41
C TYR A 99 12.13 5.64 -5.93
N ILE A 100 12.53 4.79 -6.90
CA ILE A 100 11.66 3.77 -7.49
C ILE A 100 11.22 2.75 -6.44
N PHE A 101 12.10 2.44 -5.50
CA PHE A 101 11.78 1.54 -4.40
C PHE A 101 10.92 2.21 -3.32
N LEU A 102 11.20 3.49 -3.01
CA LEU A 102 10.66 4.18 -1.84
C LEU A 102 9.34 4.92 -2.08
N TYR A 103 9.02 5.35 -3.32
CA TYR A 103 7.82 6.17 -3.57
C TYR A 103 6.49 5.53 -3.14
N ARG A 104 6.51 4.21 -2.99
CA ARG A 104 5.34 3.42 -2.58
C ARG A 104 4.93 3.64 -1.12
N TYR A 105 5.90 3.97 -0.24
CA TYR A 105 5.70 4.01 1.20
C TYR A 105 5.08 5.32 1.72
N PRO A 106 5.50 6.51 1.28
CA PRO A 106 4.91 7.75 1.76
C PRO A 106 3.46 7.89 1.32
N LYS A 107 2.61 8.32 2.27
CA LYS A 107 1.18 8.52 2.04
C LYS A 107 0.94 9.54 0.91
N GLY A 108 0.17 9.14 -0.10
CA GLY A 108 -0.18 10.00 -1.25
C GLY A 108 0.79 9.94 -2.43
N MET A 109 2.06 9.62 -2.22
CA MET A 109 3.05 9.57 -3.31
C MET A 109 2.83 8.39 -4.25
N ARG A 110 2.36 7.25 -3.78
CA ARG A 110 2.15 6.06 -4.61
C ARG A 110 1.20 6.30 -5.78
N THR A 111 0.13 7.06 -5.58
CA THR A 111 -0.87 7.28 -6.64
C THR A 111 -0.26 7.92 -7.89
N ILE A 112 0.81 8.68 -7.72
CA ILE A 112 1.42 9.49 -8.76
C ILE A 112 2.88 9.10 -9.01
N GLY A 113 3.51 8.43 -8.05
CA GLY A 113 4.96 8.20 -8.03
C GLY A 113 5.53 7.45 -9.23
N ALA A 114 4.76 6.58 -9.88
CA ALA A 114 5.17 5.89 -11.09
C ALA A 114 5.02 6.74 -12.38
N LEU A 115 4.17 7.79 -12.36
CA LEU A 115 3.94 8.63 -13.54
C LEU A 115 5.20 9.40 -14.00
N PRO A 116 5.96 10.08 -13.10
CA PRO A 116 7.18 10.75 -13.49
C PRO A 116 8.20 9.82 -14.16
N LEU A 117 8.27 8.58 -13.69
CA LEU A 117 9.21 7.57 -14.17
C LEU A 117 8.99 7.21 -15.65
N GLY A 118 7.72 7.18 -16.08
CA GLY A 118 7.38 6.95 -17.48
C GLY A 118 7.88 8.03 -18.43
N LEU A 119 8.07 9.28 -17.94
CA LEU A 119 8.58 10.41 -18.73
C LEU A 119 10.12 10.51 -18.74
N THR A 120 10.79 9.64 -18.02
CA THR A 120 12.26 9.61 -17.98
C THR A 120 12.84 8.53 -18.89
N ASN A 121 14.16 8.57 -19.12
CA ASN A 121 14.88 7.59 -19.93
C ASN A 121 15.17 6.26 -19.19
N ILE A 122 14.47 6.00 -18.06
CA ILE A 122 14.64 4.75 -17.31
C ILE A 122 14.24 3.56 -18.19
N ARG A 123 15.11 2.55 -18.23
CA ARG A 123 14.80 1.30 -18.93
C ARG A 123 13.66 0.58 -18.22
N TRP A 124 12.67 0.14 -18.97
CA TRP A 124 11.53 -0.61 -18.42
C TRP A 124 11.96 -1.80 -17.55
N ARG A 125 12.96 -2.57 -17.97
CA ARG A 125 13.46 -3.72 -17.20
C ARG A 125 13.97 -3.33 -15.82
N SER A 126 14.64 -2.18 -15.68
CA SER A 126 15.11 -1.68 -14.38
C SER A 126 13.94 -1.22 -13.51
N PHE A 127 12.98 -0.52 -14.12
CA PHE A 127 11.77 -0.09 -13.42
C PHE A 127 10.96 -1.29 -12.90
N THR A 128 10.65 -2.26 -13.77
CA THR A 128 9.84 -3.43 -13.44
C THR A 128 10.46 -4.27 -12.33
N PHE A 129 11.79 -4.47 -12.34
CA PHE A 129 12.47 -5.22 -11.28
C PHE A 129 12.38 -4.50 -9.93
N LEU A 130 12.68 -3.21 -9.88
CA LEU A 130 12.60 -2.41 -8.64
C LEU A 130 11.16 -2.26 -8.15
N ASN A 131 10.21 -2.09 -9.06
CA ASN A 131 8.78 -2.04 -8.76
C ASN A 131 8.30 -3.38 -8.17
N ALA A 132 8.66 -4.50 -8.79
CA ALA A 132 8.30 -5.84 -8.29
C ALA A 132 8.90 -6.09 -6.91
N SER A 133 10.19 -5.78 -6.71
CA SER A 133 10.85 -5.92 -5.41
C SER A 133 10.19 -5.07 -4.33
N SER A 134 9.90 -3.79 -4.63
CA SER A 134 9.19 -2.89 -3.72
C SER A 134 7.77 -3.37 -3.40
N ALA A 135 7.04 -3.88 -4.42
CA ALA A 135 5.70 -4.43 -4.24
C ALA A 135 5.70 -5.67 -3.36
N ALA A 136 6.70 -6.56 -3.55
CA ALA A 136 6.87 -7.76 -2.73
C ALA A 136 7.13 -7.41 -1.26
N VAL A 137 8.10 -6.54 -1.00
CA VAL A 137 8.40 -6.08 0.37
C VAL A 137 7.18 -5.42 1.02
N TRP A 138 6.47 -4.56 0.29
CA TRP A 138 5.27 -3.90 0.78
C TRP A 138 4.15 -4.90 1.10
N ALA A 139 3.90 -5.89 0.22
CA ALA A 139 2.89 -6.92 0.45
C ALA A 139 3.26 -7.80 1.66
N ILE A 140 4.51 -8.25 1.76
CA ILE A 140 5.01 -9.05 2.89
C ILE A 140 4.84 -8.27 4.20
N LEU A 141 5.21 -6.98 4.22
CA LEU A 141 5.08 -6.17 5.43
C LEU A 141 3.62 -6.00 5.84
N LEU A 142 2.72 -5.59 4.93
CA LEU A 142 1.35 -5.32 5.33
C LEU A 142 0.55 -6.59 5.62
N VAL A 143 0.60 -7.58 4.73
CA VAL A 143 -0.12 -8.84 4.94
C VAL A 143 0.50 -9.61 6.10
N GLY A 144 1.83 -9.65 6.20
CA GLY A 144 2.55 -10.32 7.28
C GLY A 144 2.28 -9.69 8.65
N VAL A 145 2.35 -8.36 8.74
CA VAL A 145 1.99 -7.65 9.99
C VAL A 145 0.53 -7.92 10.35
N GLY A 146 -0.41 -7.83 9.39
CA GLY A 146 -1.81 -8.13 9.62
C GLY A 146 -2.03 -9.56 10.13
N TYR A 147 -1.34 -10.52 9.55
CA TYR A 147 -1.41 -11.92 9.93
C TYR A 147 -0.81 -12.17 11.33
N LEU A 148 0.35 -11.62 11.64
CA LEU A 148 1.01 -11.77 12.94
C LEU A 148 0.25 -11.06 14.07
N PHE A 149 -0.24 -9.84 13.81
CA PHE A 149 -1.06 -9.12 14.80
C PHE A 149 -2.40 -9.82 15.05
N GLY A 150 -2.97 -10.48 14.03
CA GLY A 150 -4.18 -11.28 14.18
C GLY A 150 -4.04 -12.33 15.28
N SER A 151 -2.96 -13.12 15.22
CA SER A 151 -2.70 -14.15 16.24
C SER A 151 -2.46 -13.56 17.64
N THR A 152 -1.77 -12.44 17.71
CA THR A 152 -1.48 -11.76 18.98
C THR A 152 -2.76 -11.18 19.61
N ILE A 153 -3.64 -10.59 18.84
CA ILE A 153 -4.92 -10.06 19.31
C ILE A 153 -5.82 -11.20 19.80
N GLU A 154 -5.91 -12.30 19.04
CA GLU A 154 -6.70 -13.46 19.42
C GLU A 154 -6.22 -14.07 20.73
N GLN A 155 -4.89 -14.25 20.90
CA GLN A 155 -4.29 -14.71 22.15
C GLN A 155 -4.49 -13.72 23.30
N ALA A 156 -4.39 -12.42 23.04
CA ALA A 156 -4.56 -11.37 24.04
C ALA A 156 -6.03 -11.25 24.47
N VAL A 157 -6.99 -11.47 23.56
CA VAL A 157 -8.43 -11.51 23.88
C VAL A 157 -8.80 -12.78 24.65
N ALA A 158 -8.18 -13.90 24.32
CA ALA A 158 -8.37 -15.17 25.03
C ALA A 158 -7.74 -15.17 26.45
N SER A 159 -6.67 -14.42 26.65
CA SER A 159 -6.08 -14.16 27.96
C SER A 159 -6.62 -12.84 28.51
N ASN A 160 -6.98 -12.77 29.80
CA ASN A 160 -7.47 -11.54 30.48
C ASN A 160 -6.56 -10.30 30.32
N TRP A 161 -5.48 -10.39 29.57
CA TRP A 161 -4.57 -9.31 29.17
C TRP A 161 -5.11 -8.48 27.98
N GLY A 162 -6.18 -8.94 27.32
CA GLY A 162 -6.71 -8.29 26.11
C GLY A 162 -7.11 -6.84 26.32
N PHE A 163 -7.69 -6.50 27.45
CA PHE A 163 -8.09 -5.14 27.78
C PHE A 163 -6.87 -4.18 27.87
N TYR A 164 -5.82 -4.60 28.54
CA TYR A 164 -4.61 -3.78 28.69
C TYR A 164 -3.83 -3.60 27.38
N SER A 165 -3.82 -4.61 26.52
CA SER A 165 -3.15 -4.55 25.20
C SER A 165 -3.90 -3.63 24.24
N VAL A 166 -5.22 -3.67 24.22
CA VAL A 166 -6.05 -2.75 23.43
C VAL A 166 -5.91 -1.32 23.95
N LEU A 167 -5.91 -1.14 25.26
CA LEU A 167 -5.71 0.17 25.88
C LEU A 167 -4.32 0.74 25.55
N ALA A 168 -3.27 -0.08 25.62
CA ALA A 168 -1.91 0.31 25.25
C ALA A 168 -1.79 0.71 23.78
N LEU A 169 -2.45 -0.04 22.86
CA LEU A 169 -2.50 0.27 21.43
C LEU A 169 -3.21 1.60 21.18
N VAL A 170 -4.35 1.83 21.82
CA VAL A 170 -5.13 3.08 21.69
C VAL A 170 -4.33 4.26 22.22
N LEU A 171 -3.64 4.10 23.38
CA LEU A 171 -2.77 5.13 23.93
C LEU A 171 -1.56 5.41 23.03
N PHE A 172 -0.94 4.39 22.45
CA PHE A 172 0.18 4.54 21.52
C PHE A 172 -0.25 5.29 20.24
N VAL A 173 -1.37 4.90 19.63
CA VAL A 173 -1.93 5.60 18.48
C VAL A 173 -2.31 7.03 18.82
N GLY A 174 -2.96 7.24 19.97
CA GLY A 174 -3.32 8.57 20.48
C GLY A 174 -2.12 9.47 20.69
N MET A 175 -1.06 8.98 21.36
CA MET A 175 0.19 9.71 21.54
C MET A 175 0.89 10.04 20.22
N THR A 176 0.91 9.10 19.29
CA THR A 176 1.49 9.31 17.95
C THR A 176 0.75 10.40 17.19
N LEU A 177 -0.59 10.38 17.23
CA LEU A 177 -1.42 11.41 16.60
C LEU A 177 -1.26 12.78 17.27
N LEU A 178 -1.14 12.84 18.60
CA LEU A 178 -0.89 14.08 19.35
C LEU A 178 0.49 14.64 19.05
N ALA A 179 1.52 13.80 19.06
CA ALA A 179 2.89 14.19 18.70
C ALA A 179 2.96 14.71 17.25
N TRP A 180 2.27 14.05 16.31
CA TRP A 180 2.15 14.52 14.93
C TRP A 180 1.47 15.90 14.85
N ARG A 181 0.35 16.09 15.54
CA ARG A 181 -0.35 17.39 15.57
C ARG A 181 0.49 18.49 16.21
N TYR A 182 1.23 18.15 17.25
CA TYR A 182 2.14 19.09 17.91
C TYR A 182 3.31 19.48 17.00
N ALA A 183 3.95 18.51 16.34
CA ALA A 183 5.03 18.77 15.39
C ALA A 183 4.59 19.65 14.21
N MET A 184 3.36 19.47 13.73
CA MET A 184 2.82 20.32 12.63
C MET A 184 2.49 21.76 13.09
N ARG A 185 2.21 22.00 14.37
CA ARG A 185 1.96 23.34 14.91
C ARG A 185 3.23 24.18 15.12
N ILE A 186 4.40 23.55 15.20
CA ILE A 186 5.68 24.23 15.38
C ILE A 186 6.25 24.72 14.04
N GLN A 187 5.72 24.24 12.91
CA GLN A 187 6.17 24.58 11.54
C GLN A 187 5.33 25.69 10.88
N THR A 188 4.31 26.21 11.57
CA THR A 188 3.54 27.41 11.19
C THR A 188 3.89 28.58 12.07
#